data_a3ce9f6b39a8e0f7a0e55e0af0b5ffdc
#
_entry.id   a3ce9f6b39a8e0f7a0e55e0af0b5ffdc
#
_cell.length_a   1.000
_cell.length_b   1.000
_cell.length_c   1.000
_cell.angle_alpha   90.00
_cell.angle_beta   90.00
_cell.angle_gamma   90.00
#
_symmetry.space_group_name_H-M   'P 1'
#
loop_
_entity.id
_entity.type
_entity.pdbx_description
1 polymer ?
#
loop_
_entity_poly.entity_id
_entity_poly.type
_entity_poly.pdbx_seq_one_letter_code
_entity_poly.pdbx_strand_id
1 'polypeptide(L)'
;MPTTALADVTDLGDWLGESITEDGDVRRAKWLLRRATSLVLETCGRVARPWTLADVPGGVQEIILSCAARAYVNPESWNYERLDDWMGGGKPVPEDGLYLTPTEKKSLLLYIEDAPTRGLGVIGTYREVWPPATNRYGDSGWIDAIRGKP
;
A
#
# COMPACT_ATOMS: atom_id res chain seq x y z
N MET A 1 -2.74 -16.12 16.00
CA MET A 1 -2.80 -17.25 15.05
C MET A 1 -1.66 -17.13 14.06
N PRO A 2 -0.94 -18.19 13.74
CA PRO A 2 0.08 -18.11 12.71
C PRO A 2 -0.60 -17.82 11.36
N THR A 3 -0.13 -16.80 10.68
CA THR A 3 -0.65 -16.44 9.35
C THR A 3 -0.31 -17.57 8.37
N THR A 4 -1.30 -18.09 7.67
CA THR A 4 -1.09 -19.07 6.61
C THR A 4 -0.55 -18.33 5.38
N ALA A 5 0.46 -18.89 4.71
CA ALA A 5 0.99 -18.32 3.48
C ALA A 5 -0.09 -18.33 2.37
N LEU A 6 -0.17 -17.27 1.60
CA LEU A 6 -1.09 -17.11 0.46
C LEU A 6 -0.44 -17.47 -0.90
N ALA A 7 0.76 -18.04 -0.87
CA ALA A 7 1.46 -18.61 -2.02
C ALA A 7 2.25 -19.82 -1.57
N ASP A 8 2.54 -20.76 -2.47
CA ASP A 8 3.28 -21.98 -2.15
C ASP A 8 4.76 -21.85 -2.56
N VAL A 9 5.57 -22.79 -2.03
CA VAL A 9 7.01 -22.89 -2.36
C VAL A 9 7.22 -23.23 -3.82
N THR A 10 6.31 -24.01 -4.41
CA THR A 10 6.35 -24.33 -5.83
C THR A 10 6.19 -23.07 -6.69
N ASP A 11 5.22 -22.21 -6.35
CA ASP A 11 4.99 -20.92 -7.04
C ASP A 11 6.22 -20.02 -6.94
N LEU A 12 6.89 -20.04 -5.78
CA LEU A 12 8.11 -19.27 -5.59
C LEU A 12 9.27 -19.83 -6.43
N GLY A 13 9.39 -21.15 -6.53
CA GLY A 13 10.37 -21.81 -7.41
C GLY A 13 10.14 -21.47 -8.87
N ASP A 14 8.90 -21.54 -9.34
CA ASP A 14 8.51 -21.16 -10.70
C ASP A 14 8.81 -19.67 -10.97
N TRP A 15 8.57 -18.81 -9.98
CA TRP A 15 8.89 -17.37 -10.08
C TRP A 15 10.41 -17.12 -10.20
N LEU A 16 11.21 -17.88 -9.49
CA LEU A 16 12.68 -17.79 -9.51
C LEU A 16 13.32 -18.50 -10.72
N GLY A 17 12.56 -19.38 -11.40
CA GLY A 17 13.06 -20.22 -12.47
C GLY A 17 13.92 -21.40 -12.00
N GLU A 18 13.80 -21.76 -10.72
CA GLU A 18 14.55 -22.87 -10.11
C GLU A 18 13.69 -23.65 -9.11
N SER A 19 13.91 -24.96 -9.03
CA SER A 19 13.18 -25.80 -8.07
C SER A 19 13.82 -25.72 -6.69
N ILE A 20 13.02 -25.36 -5.68
CA ILE A 20 13.44 -25.32 -4.28
C ILE A 20 13.18 -26.71 -3.64
N THR A 21 14.20 -27.54 -3.56
CA THR A 21 14.08 -28.96 -3.11
C THR A 21 14.77 -29.28 -1.81
N GLU A 22 15.79 -28.51 -1.42
CA GLU A 22 16.52 -28.73 -0.18
C GLU A 22 15.68 -28.37 1.04
N ASP A 23 15.66 -29.24 2.05
CA ASP A 23 14.85 -29.05 3.26
C ASP A 23 15.11 -27.70 3.97
N GLY A 24 16.34 -27.22 3.94
CA GLY A 24 16.73 -25.94 4.49
C GLY A 24 16.07 -24.77 3.74
N ASP A 25 16.17 -24.83 2.43
CA ASP A 25 15.63 -23.80 1.53
C ASP A 25 14.10 -23.81 1.49
N VAL A 26 13.49 -24.98 1.51
CA VAL A 26 12.03 -25.13 1.63
C VAL A 26 11.52 -24.49 2.93
N ARG A 27 12.20 -24.73 4.06
CA ARG A 27 11.82 -24.10 5.34
C ARG A 27 11.98 -22.59 5.30
N ARG A 28 13.06 -22.09 4.71
CA ARG A 28 13.32 -20.67 4.51
C ARG A 28 12.29 -20.04 3.61
N ALA A 29 11.98 -20.64 2.46
CA ALA A 29 10.96 -20.18 1.54
C ALA A 29 9.58 -20.08 2.21
N LYS A 30 9.15 -21.11 2.95
CA LYS A 30 7.91 -21.10 3.73
C LYS A 30 7.86 -19.98 4.75
N TRP A 31 8.97 -19.70 5.41
CA TRP A 31 9.04 -18.60 6.38
C TRP A 31 8.90 -17.24 5.69
N LEU A 32 9.61 -17.03 4.58
CA LEU A 32 9.55 -15.80 3.80
C LEU A 32 8.16 -15.54 3.22
N LEU A 33 7.51 -16.57 2.65
CA LEU A 33 6.16 -16.48 2.13
C LEU A 33 5.13 -16.09 3.21
N ARG A 34 5.24 -16.69 4.41
CA ARG A 34 4.38 -16.30 5.54
C ARG A 34 4.62 -14.86 5.98
N ARG A 35 5.88 -14.43 6.03
CA ARG A 35 6.23 -13.07 6.44
C ARG A 35 5.77 -12.04 5.39
N ALA A 36 5.97 -12.33 4.11
CA ALA A 36 5.46 -11.51 3.01
C ALA A 36 3.93 -11.40 3.03
N THR A 37 3.24 -12.53 3.28
CA THR A 37 1.79 -12.55 3.45
C THR A 37 1.34 -11.63 4.59
N SER A 38 1.98 -11.73 5.76
CA SER A 38 1.65 -10.87 6.91
C SER A 38 1.80 -9.38 6.55
N LEU A 39 2.91 -9.02 5.89
CA LEU A 39 3.19 -7.65 5.48
C LEU A 39 2.15 -7.11 4.50
N VAL A 40 1.71 -7.94 3.56
CA VAL A 40 0.65 -7.59 2.60
C VAL A 40 -0.70 -7.44 3.30
N LEU A 41 -1.08 -8.37 4.18
CA LEU A 41 -2.33 -8.30 4.93
C LEU A 41 -2.39 -7.08 5.86
N GLU A 42 -1.28 -6.73 6.51
CA GLU A 42 -1.15 -5.51 7.31
C GLU A 42 -1.33 -4.27 6.43
N THR A 43 -0.70 -4.25 5.26
CA THR A 43 -0.80 -3.11 4.32
C THR A 43 -2.22 -2.94 3.78
N CYS A 44 -2.94 -4.04 3.55
CA CYS A 44 -4.33 -4.02 3.08
C CYS A 44 -5.37 -3.86 4.19
N GLY A 45 -4.97 -3.81 5.47
CA GLY A 45 -5.90 -3.76 6.60
C GLY A 45 -6.69 -5.06 6.81
N ARG A 46 -6.26 -6.18 6.24
CA ARG A 46 -6.98 -7.47 6.24
C ARG A 46 -6.49 -8.47 7.30
N VAL A 47 -5.86 -8.00 8.35
CA VAL A 47 -5.36 -8.87 9.43
C VAL A 47 -6.49 -9.63 10.13
N ALA A 48 -7.65 -8.98 10.32
CA ALA A 48 -8.81 -9.59 10.96
C ALA A 48 -9.60 -10.54 10.04
N ARG A 49 -9.53 -10.34 8.73
CA ARG A 49 -10.20 -11.13 7.69
C ARG A 49 -9.23 -11.46 6.57
N PRO A 50 -8.23 -12.31 6.84
CA PRO A 50 -7.23 -12.66 5.84
C PRO A 50 -7.88 -13.42 4.68
N TRP A 51 -7.34 -13.23 3.48
CA TRP A 51 -7.65 -14.12 2.37
C TRP A 51 -7.20 -15.55 2.67
N THR A 52 -7.78 -16.47 1.96
CA THR A 52 -7.32 -17.85 1.88
C THR A 52 -6.59 -18.07 0.54
N LEU A 53 -5.88 -19.18 0.41
CA LEU A 53 -5.21 -19.52 -0.85
C LEU A 53 -6.19 -19.66 -2.04
N ALA A 54 -7.47 -19.95 -1.73
CA ALA A 54 -8.50 -20.16 -2.75
C ALA A 54 -9.14 -18.85 -3.24
N ASP A 55 -9.10 -17.77 -2.44
CA ASP A 55 -9.81 -16.52 -2.74
C ASP A 55 -8.88 -15.31 -2.84
N VAL A 56 -7.57 -15.51 -2.67
CA VAL A 56 -6.58 -14.44 -2.83
C VAL A 56 -6.57 -13.92 -4.27
N PRO A 57 -6.66 -12.61 -4.50
CA PRO A 57 -6.53 -12.05 -5.83
C PRO A 57 -5.13 -12.33 -6.41
N GLY A 58 -5.05 -12.71 -7.70
CA GLY A 58 -3.78 -13.04 -8.35
C GLY A 58 -2.73 -11.92 -8.24
N GLY A 59 -3.12 -10.66 -8.40
CA GLY A 59 -2.20 -9.53 -8.24
C GLY A 59 -1.64 -9.38 -6.82
N VAL A 60 -2.37 -9.81 -5.80
CA VAL A 60 -1.87 -9.87 -4.42
C VAL A 60 -0.87 -11.01 -4.26
N GLN A 61 -1.15 -12.16 -4.85
CA GLN A 61 -0.26 -13.32 -4.82
C GLN A 61 1.06 -13.02 -5.52
N GLU A 62 1.05 -12.37 -6.68
CA GLU A 62 2.25 -11.92 -7.39
C GLU A 62 3.10 -10.97 -6.56
N ILE A 63 2.49 -10.05 -5.82
CA ILE A 63 3.20 -9.13 -4.92
C ILE A 63 3.87 -9.90 -3.78
N ILE A 64 3.19 -10.90 -3.20
CA ILE A 64 3.75 -11.77 -2.16
C ILE A 64 4.96 -12.52 -2.69
N LEU A 65 4.84 -13.14 -3.89
CA LEU A 65 5.94 -13.86 -4.55
C LEU A 65 7.12 -12.94 -4.85
N SER A 66 6.87 -11.77 -5.43
CA SER A 66 7.91 -10.77 -5.72
C SER A 66 8.66 -10.34 -4.45
N CYS A 67 7.92 -10.06 -3.37
CA CYS A 67 8.49 -9.68 -2.09
C CYS A 67 9.34 -10.81 -1.47
N ALA A 68 8.82 -12.04 -1.45
CA ALA A 68 9.51 -13.22 -0.94
C ALA A 68 10.74 -13.57 -1.77
N ALA A 69 10.66 -13.50 -3.11
CA ALA A 69 11.77 -13.77 -4.02
C ALA A 69 12.94 -12.82 -3.78
N ARG A 70 12.69 -11.52 -3.62
CA ARG A 70 13.76 -10.55 -3.29
C ARG A 70 14.52 -10.94 -2.02
N ALA A 71 13.78 -11.28 -0.96
CA ALA A 71 14.38 -11.69 0.31
C ALA A 71 15.05 -13.07 0.24
N TYR A 72 14.56 -13.95 -0.64
CA TYR A 72 15.17 -15.27 -0.86
C TYR A 72 16.51 -15.16 -1.57
N VAL A 73 16.60 -14.34 -2.61
CA VAL A 73 17.84 -14.14 -3.40
C VAL A 73 18.86 -13.31 -2.64
N ASN A 74 18.40 -12.31 -1.86
CA ASN A 74 19.28 -11.40 -1.12
C ASN A 74 18.96 -11.39 0.38
N PRO A 75 19.32 -12.44 1.13
CA PRO A 75 19.00 -12.57 2.55
C PRO A 75 19.67 -11.53 3.44
N GLU A 76 20.83 -11.04 3.02
CA GLU A 76 21.64 -10.09 3.80
C GLU A 76 21.38 -8.64 3.40
N SER A 77 20.44 -8.40 2.49
CA SER A 77 20.11 -7.05 1.97
C SER A 77 21.33 -6.29 1.43
N TRP A 78 22.24 -7.02 0.83
CA TRP A 78 23.46 -6.43 0.26
C TRP A 78 23.12 -5.45 -0.84
N ASN A 79 23.46 -4.20 -0.60
CA ASN A 79 23.26 -3.10 -1.53
C ASN A 79 24.51 -2.73 -2.33
N TYR A 80 25.65 -3.31 -1.97
CA TYR A 80 26.93 -2.89 -2.46
C TYR A 80 27.82 -4.08 -2.79
N GLU A 81 28.12 -4.27 -4.05
CA GLU A 81 29.27 -5.07 -4.47
C GLU A 81 30.42 -4.12 -4.83
N ARG A 82 31.50 -4.22 -4.07
CA ARG A 82 32.73 -3.52 -4.36
C ARG A 82 33.75 -4.56 -4.82
N LEU A 83 33.97 -4.60 -6.10
CA LEU A 83 35.04 -5.42 -6.69
C LEU A 83 36.04 -4.45 -7.34
N ASP A 84 37.18 -4.24 -6.65
CA ASP A 84 38.26 -3.32 -7.05
C ASP A 84 37.75 -1.91 -7.48
N ASP A 85 37.98 -1.50 -8.73
CA ASP A 85 37.60 -0.18 -9.25
C ASP A 85 36.15 -0.11 -9.76
N TRP A 86 35.38 -1.21 -9.72
CA TRP A 86 34.00 -1.26 -10.17
C TRP A 86 33.03 -1.08 -8.99
N MET A 87 32.25 -0.02 -9.03
CA MET A 87 31.20 0.26 -8.03
C MET A 87 29.83 0.01 -8.65
N GLY A 88 29.24 -1.15 -8.37
CA GLY A 88 27.82 -1.41 -8.63
C GLY A 88 26.99 -1.03 -7.42
N GLY A 89 26.31 0.11 -7.46
CA GLY A 89 25.42 0.56 -6.39
C GLY A 89 23.96 0.30 -6.74
N GLY A 90 23.27 -0.50 -5.92
CA GLY A 90 21.81 -0.61 -5.93
C GLY A 90 21.16 0.49 -5.08
N LYS A 91 19.82 0.67 -5.22
CA LYS A 91 19.07 1.53 -4.31
C LYS A 91 19.15 0.97 -2.88
N PRO A 92 19.20 1.83 -1.85
CA PRO A 92 19.18 1.38 -0.46
C PRO A 92 17.99 0.45 -0.23
N VAL A 93 18.26 -0.78 0.23
CA VAL A 93 17.22 -1.74 0.62
C VAL A 93 17.04 -1.59 2.14
N PRO A 94 15.81 -1.63 2.66
CA PRO A 94 15.58 -1.69 4.10
C PRO A 94 16.35 -2.83 4.74
N GLU A 95 16.86 -2.64 5.95
CA GLU A 95 17.73 -3.56 6.69
C GLU A 95 17.13 -4.97 6.87
N ASP A 96 15.79 -5.10 6.80
CA ASP A 96 15.09 -6.38 7.00
C ASP A 96 15.05 -7.29 5.77
N GLY A 97 15.55 -6.87 4.60
CA GLY A 97 15.54 -7.67 3.36
C GLY A 97 14.15 -7.97 2.79
N LEU A 98 13.11 -7.92 3.60
CA LEU A 98 11.72 -8.16 3.23
C LEU A 98 10.92 -6.86 3.30
N TYR A 99 10.58 -6.30 2.15
CA TYR A 99 9.88 -5.01 2.06
C TYR A 99 8.96 -4.96 0.86
N LEU A 100 7.95 -4.09 0.93
CA LEU A 100 7.11 -3.73 -0.21
C LEU A 100 7.63 -2.46 -0.87
N THR A 101 7.82 -2.50 -2.17
CA THR A 101 8.19 -1.32 -2.95
C THR A 101 7.04 -0.30 -2.97
N PRO A 102 7.32 0.99 -3.22
CA PRO A 102 6.27 2.00 -3.36
C PRO A 102 5.22 1.64 -4.43
N THR A 103 5.65 1.00 -5.51
CA THR A 103 4.75 0.54 -6.60
C THR A 103 3.83 -0.57 -6.12
N GLU A 104 4.37 -1.58 -5.42
CA GLU A 104 3.58 -2.67 -4.85
C GLU A 104 2.57 -2.15 -3.81
N LYS A 105 2.99 -1.25 -2.92
CA LYS A 105 2.08 -0.58 -1.97
C LYS A 105 0.94 0.14 -2.69
N LYS A 106 1.25 0.85 -3.78
CA LYS A 106 0.23 1.54 -4.58
C LYS A 106 -0.74 0.55 -5.23
N SER A 107 -0.25 -0.57 -5.73
CA SER A 107 -1.10 -1.63 -6.32
C SER A 107 -1.99 -2.26 -5.25
N LEU A 108 -1.49 -2.46 -4.03
CA LEU A 108 -2.27 -2.99 -2.91
C LEU A 108 -3.41 -2.09 -2.47
N LEU A 109 -3.35 -0.77 -2.74
CA LEU A 109 -4.47 0.14 -2.44
C LEU A 109 -5.78 -0.25 -3.11
N LEU A 110 -5.73 -0.99 -4.24
CA LEU A 110 -6.92 -1.50 -4.93
C LEU A 110 -7.65 -2.58 -4.14
N TYR A 111 -6.99 -3.22 -3.18
CA TYR A 111 -7.48 -4.36 -2.41
C TYR A 111 -7.80 -4.02 -0.95
N ILE A 112 -7.66 -2.75 -0.57
CA ILE A 112 -8.05 -2.28 0.77
C ILE A 112 -9.57 -2.26 0.85
N GLU A 113 -10.13 -2.97 1.82
CA GLU A 113 -11.58 -3.15 1.98
C GLU A 113 -12.31 -1.82 2.29
N ASP A 114 -11.64 -0.95 3.06
CA ASP A 114 -12.13 0.38 3.44
C ASP A 114 -11.39 1.51 2.71
N ALA A 115 -10.77 1.23 1.57
CA ALA A 115 -10.26 2.32 0.75
C ALA A 115 -11.45 3.26 0.51
N PRO A 116 -11.38 4.52 0.96
CA PRO A 116 -12.41 5.47 0.62
C PRO A 116 -12.52 5.38 -0.90
N THR A 117 -13.67 4.91 -1.38
CA THR A 117 -13.94 4.88 -2.80
C THR A 117 -13.47 6.23 -3.31
N ARG A 118 -12.37 6.21 -4.07
CA ARG A 118 -11.98 7.37 -4.87
C ARG A 118 -13.03 7.52 -5.96
N GLY A 119 -14.28 7.74 -5.53
CA GLY A 119 -15.24 8.43 -6.33
C GLY A 119 -14.55 9.73 -6.71
N LEU A 120 -14.65 10.13 -7.95
CA LEU A 120 -14.40 11.47 -8.41
C LEU A 120 -14.82 12.38 -7.27
N GLY A 121 -13.83 13.03 -6.62
CA GLY A 121 -14.11 13.79 -5.42
C GLY A 121 -15.32 14.64 -5.69
N VAL A 122 -16.39 14.39 -4.98
CA VAL A 122 -17.49 15.34 -4.97
C VAL A 122 -16.84 16.60 -4.48
N ILE A 123 -16.54 17.49 -5.40
CA ILE A 123 -16.26 18.87 -5.05
C ILE A 123 -17.55 19.29 -4.36
N GLY A 124 -17.54 19.22 -3.03
CA GLY A 124 -18.59 19.84 -2.26
C GLY A 124 -18.56 21.30 -2.64
N THR A 125 -19.37 21.67 -3.61
CA THR A 125 -19.72 23.04 -3.78
C THR A 125 -20.46 23.38 -2.49
N TYR A 126 -19.74 23.81 -1.50
CA TYR A 126 -20.31 24.62 -0.46
C TYR A 126 -20.87 25.82 -1.21
N ARG A 127 -22.14 25.73 -1.57
CA ARG A 127 -22.93 26.89 -1.74
C ARG A 127 -22.90 27.52 -0.36
N GLU A 128 -22.00 28.44 -0.18
CA GLU A 128 -22.07 29.34 0.95
C GLU A 128 -23.50 29.88 0.91
N VAL A 129 -24.38 29.30 1.72
CA VAL A 129 -25.65 29.92 1.98
C VAL A 129 -25.22 31.15 2.77
N TRP A 130 -24.97 32.22 2.04
CA TRP A 130 -24.93 33.51 2.67
C TRP A 130 -26.14 33.55 3.58
N PRO A 131 -25.97 33.76 4.88
CA PRO A 131 -27.11 34.01 5.73
C PRO A 131 -27.90 35.07 5.03
N PRO A 132 -29.25 34.93 4.92
CA PRO A 132 -30.07 35.92 4.28
C PRO A 132 -29.57 37.23 4.84
N ALA A 133 -29.24 38.16 3.97
CA ALA A 133 -28.57 39.40 4.30
C ALA A 133 -29.29 40.11 5.45
N THR A 134 -29.08 39.60 6.66
CA THR A 134 -29.23 40.37 7.86
C THR A 134 -28.06 41.32 7.75
N ASN A 135 -28.39 42.43 7.21
CA ASN A 135 -27.57 43.57 7.00
C ASN A 135 -26.61 43.71 8.18
N ARG A 136 -25.34 43.35 7.99
CA ARG A 136 -24.31 43.49 9.01
C ARG A 136 -24.07 44.97 9.36
N TYR A 137 -24.71 45.82 8.61
CA TYR A 137 -24.81 47.24 8.82
C TYR A 137 -26.22 47.55 9.32
N GLY A 138 -26.56 46.96 10.47
CA GLY A 138 -27.81 47.19 11.15
C GLY A 138 -28.72 48.17 10.41
N ASP A 139 -29.96 47.85 10.38
CA ASP A 139 -30.99 48.58 9.70
C ASP A 139 -30.60 50.04 9.32
N SER A 140 -29.81 50.13 8.31
CA SER A 140 -29.76 51.09 7.31
C SER A 140 -30.02 52.56 7.58
N GLY A 141 -29.12 53.16 8.20
CA GLY A 141 -28.95 54.60 7.99
C GLY A 141 -28.74 55.02 6.52
N TRP A 142 -28.41 54.07 5.66
CA TRP A 142 -28.16 54.32 4.23
C TRP A 142 -29.46 54.47 3.41
N ILE A 143 -30.44 53.61 3.66
CA ILE A 143 -31.69 53.64 2.92
C ILE A 143 -32.53 54.85 3.32
N ASP A 144 -32.48 55.22 4.59
CA ASP A 144 -33.15 56.42 5.06
C ASP A 144 -32.49 57.69 4.55
N ALA A 145 -31.17 57.70 4.36
CA ALA A 145 -30.46 58.82 3.75
C ALA A 145 -30.83 59.03 2.26
N ILE A 146 -31.10 57.94 1.53
CA ILE A 146 -31.48 58.03 0.10
C ILE A 146 -32.94 58.32 -0.07
N ARG A 147 -33.81 58.03 0.89
CA ARG A 147 -35.24 58.27 0.81
C ARG A 147 -35.70 59.71 1.23
N GLY A 148 -34.74 60.53 1.62
CA GLY A 148 -35.07 61.93 1.90
C GLY A 148 -36.30 62.09 2.82
N LYS A 149 -36.17 61.69 4.10
CA LYS A 149 -37.21 62.08 5.05
C LYS A 149 -37.19 63.57 5.23
N PRO A 150 -38.39 64.18 5.20
CA PRO A 150 -38.54 65.63 5.39
C PRO A 150 -38.07 66.07 6.78
#